data_d3ca09b3ab8580cd0ce2f8a46a5649d7
#
_entry.id   d3ca09b3ab8580cd0ce2f8a46a5649d7
#
_cell.length_a   1.000
_cell.length_b   1.000
_cell.length_c   1.000
_cell.angle_alpha   90.00
_cell.angle_beta   90.00
_cell.angle_gamma   90.00
#
_symmetry.space_group_name_H-M   'P 1'
#
loop_
_entity.id
_entity.type
_entity.pdbx_description
1 polymer ?
#
loop_
_entity_poly.entity_id
_entity_poly.type
_entity_poly.pdbx_seq_one_letter_code
_entity_poly.pdbx_strand_id
1 'polypeptide(L)'
;MEYLKDLEKVVSINSYTKNKNGVDKVGLIFDKWFEKLNFTKTIYQRDRIGDHRLYKSPTTKTSKHLLLLGHLDTVFPQGVFEEFSQDDVWVYGAGVCDMKGGNIVLL
;
A
#
# COMPACT_ATOMS: atom_id res chain seq x y z
N MET A 1 0.17 -7.55 17.47
CA MET A 1 -0.62 -7.99 16.30
C MET A 1 0.23 -7.74 15.05
N GLU A 2 0.37 -8.74 14.22
CA GLU A 2 1.25 -8.70 13.05
C GLU A 2 0.82 -7.61 12.04
N TYR A 3 -0.46 -7.46 11.83
CA TYR A 3 -1.00 -6.45 10.90
C TYR A 3 -0.66 -5.02 11.29
N LEU A 4 -0.53 -4.73 12.57
CA LEU A 4 -0.14 -3.40 13.03
C LEU A 4 1.32 -3.09 12.69
N LYS A 5 2.19 -4.08 12.75
CA LYS A 5 3.60 -3.93 12.34
C LYS A 5 3.73 -3.68 10.84
N ASP A 6 2.94 -4.40 10.06
CA ASP A 6 2.91 -4.21 8.60
C ASP A 6 2.35 -2.81 8.26
N LEU A 7 1.32 -2.39 8.96
CA LEU A 7 0.76 -1.04 8.80
C LEU A 7 1.79 0.03 9.17
N GLU A 8 2.46 -0.10 10.31
CA GLU A 8 3.52 0.82 10.72
C GLU A 8 4.60 0.94 9.67
N LYS A 9 5.02 -0.18 9.10
CA LYS A 9 6.06 -0.23 8.07
C LYS A 9 5.72 0.64 6.86
N VAL A 10 4.50 0.55 6.36
CA VAL A 10 4.09 1.33 5.18
C VAL A 10 3.70 2.76 5.52
N VAL A 11 3.16 3.00 6.71
CA VAL A 11 2.81 4.36 7.17
C VAL A 11 4.06 5.19 7.42
N SER A 12 5.13 4.56 7.90
CA SER A 12 6.40 5.24 8.21
C SER A 12 7.17 5.69 6.96
N ILE A 13 6.74 5.29 5.78
CA ILE A 13 7.30 5.77 4.51
C ILE A 13 6.41 6.89 3.98
N ASN A 14 6.97 8.10 3.81
CA ASN A 14 6.20 9.16 3.17
C ASN A 14 5.88 8.78 1.72
N SER A 15 4.60 8.72 1.40
CA SER A 15 4.12 8.41 0.05
C SER A 15 3.16 9.49 -0.45
N TYR A 16 3.50 10.76 -0.20
CA TYR A 16 2.77 11.88 -0.79
C TYR A 16 2.63 11.68 -2.30
N THR A 17 1.50 12.00 -2.87
CA THR A 17 1.17 11.75 -4.29
C THR A 17 2.29 12.21 -5.24
N LYS A 18 2.91 13.36 -4.96
CA LYS A 18 4.00 13.89 -5.78
C LYS A 18 5.38 13.37 -5.38
N ASN A 19 5.48 12.59 -4.32
CA ASN A 19 6.70 11.91 -3.90
C ASN A 19 6.76 10.52 -4.53
N LYS A 20 7.07 10.46 -5.82
CA LYS A 20 7.13 9.20 -6.58
C LYS A 20 8.00 8.15 -5.89
N ASN A 21 9.18 8.52 -5.42
CA ASN A 21 10.10 7.58 -4.79
C ASN A 21 9.50 6.93 -3.54
N GLY A 22 8.78 7.70 -2.73
CA GLY A 22 8.11 7.18 -1.55
C GLY A 22 6.94 6.25 -1.90
N VAL A 23 6.12 6.64 -2.87
CA VAL A 23 5.01 5.79 -3.35
C VAL A 23 5.56 4.48 -3.90
N ASP A 24 6.61 4.53 -4.70
CA ASP A 24 7.22 3.31 -5.27
C ASP A 24 7.86 2.43 -4.19
N LYS A 25 8.43 2.99 -3.14
CA LYS A 25 8.94 2.22 -1.99
C LYS A 25 7.82 1.44 -1.29
N VAL A 26 6.68 2.07 -1.07
CA VAL A 26 5.50 1.39 -0.54
C VAL A 26 5.06 0.29 -1.50
N GLY A 27 5.02 0.59 -2.79
CA GLY A 27 4.69 -0.39 -3.82
C GLY A 27 5.59 -1.62 -3.78
N LEU A 28 6.90 -1.45 -3.61
CA LEU A 28 7.84 -2.58 -3.51
C LEU A 28 7.56 -3.49 -2.29
N ILE A 29 7.07 -2.93 -1.20
CA ILE A 29 6.67 -3.72 -0.03
C ILE A 29 5.46 -4.58 -0.38
N PHE A 30 4.44 -4.00 -1.01
CA PHE A 30 3.26 -4.76 -1.47
C PHE A 30 3.64 -5.81 -2.51
N ASP A 31 4.59 -5.50 -3.42
CA ASP A 31 5.09 -6.49 -4.38
C ASP A 31 5.59 -7.75 -3.69
N LYS A 32 6.39 -7.60 -2.63
CA LYS A 32 6.91 -8.73 -1.86
C LYS A 32 5.82 -9.51 -1.14
N TRP A 33 4.83 -8.82 -0.59
CA TRP A 33 3.72 -9.49 0.09
C TRP A 33 2.87 -10.30 -0.88
N PHE A 34 2.55 -9.76 -2.05
CA PHE A 34 1.79 -10.47 -3.08
C PHE A 34 2.60 -11.61 -3.71
N GLU A 35 3.91 -11.46 -3.84
CA GLU A 35 4.79 -12.53 -4.30
C GLU A 35 4.71 -13.76 -3.40
N LYS A 36 4.68 -13.55 -2.08
CA LYS A 36 4.51 -14.64 -1.11
C LYS A 36 3.16 -15.37 -1.25
N LEU A 37 2.18 -14.72 -1.81
CA LEU A 37 0.85 -15.29 -2.09
C LEU A 37 0.77 -15.88 -3.50
N ASN A 38 1.88 -15.93 -4.22
CA ASN A 38 1.98 -16.42 -5.60
C ASN A 38 1.14 -15.61 -6.61
N PHE A 39 0.91 -14.34 -6.34
CA PHE A 39 0.26 -13.45 -7.29
C PHE A 39 1.21 -13.05 -8.40
N THR A 40 0.68 -12.90 -9.61
CA THR A 40 1.43 -12.36 -10.75
C THR A 40 1.33 -10.84 -10.75
N LYS A 41 2.47 -10.17 -10.88
CA LYS A 41 2.56 -8.71 -10.84
C LYS A 41 2.76 -8.13 -12.23
N THR A 42 2.06 -7.03 -12.53
CA THR A 42 2.33 -6.17 -13.68
C THR A 42 2.53 -4.74 -13.19
N ILE A 43 3.62 -4.11 -13.63
CA ILE A 43 3.94 -2.71 -13.29
C ILE A 43 3.68 -1.84 -14.51
N TYR A 44 2.93 -0.75 -14.31
CA TYR A 44 2.69 0.29 -15.31
C TYR A 44 3.47 1.53 -14.89
N GLN A 45 4.62 1.75 -15.50
CA GLN A 45 5.52 2.84 -15.14
C GLN A 45 4.89 4.21 -15.41
N ARG A 46 5.12 5.14 -14.47
CA ARG A 46 4.69 6.53 -14.57
C ARG A 46 5.89 7.44 -14.32
N ASP A 47 5.90 8.61 -14.96
CA ASP A 47 7.07 9.51 -14.89
C ASP A 47 7.08 10.40 -13.65
N ARG A 48 5.91 10.92 -13.27
CA ARG A 48 5.80 11.95 -12.23
C ARG A 48 5.14 11.48 -10.93
N ILE A 49 4.45 10.36 -10.98
CA ILE A 49 3.74 9.77 -9.85
C ILE A 49 4.20 8.32 -9.66
N GLY A 50 3.82 7.72 -8.57
CA GLY A 50 4.13 6.31 -8.32
C GLY A 50 3.61 5.40 -9.43
N ASP A 51 4.33 4.33 -9.70
CA ASP A 51 3.94 3.36 -10.71
C ASP A 51 2.63 2.68 -10.31
N HIS A 52 1.80 2.37 -11.30
CA HIS A 52 0.59 1.58 -11.08
C HIS A 52 0.93 0.10 -11.05
N ARG A 53 0.25 -0.65 -10.21
CA ARG A 53 0.50 -2.07 -10.01
C ARG A 53 -0.78 -2.87 -10.13
N LEU A 54 -0.69 -3.98 -10.85
CA LEU A 54 -1.77 -4.96 -10.97
C LEU A 54 -1.26 -6.30 -10.44
N TYR A 55 -1.97 -6.87 -9.49
CA TYR A 55 -1.69 -8.19 -8.96
C TYR A 55 -2.84 -9.12 -9.30
N LYS A 56 -2.51 -10.23 -9.95
CA LYS A 56 -3.49 -11.28 -10.27
C LYS A 56 -3.24 -12.51 -9.43
N SER A 57 -4.28 -13.03 -8.81
CA SER A 57 -4.21 -14.30 -8.08
C SER A 57 -3.84 -15.46 -9.01
N PRO A 58 -3.34 -16.57 -8.46
CA PRO A 58 -3.11 -17.77 -9.24
C PRO A 58 -4.36 -18.19 -10.01
N THR A 59 -4.16 -18.84 -11.15
CA THR A 59 -5.23 -19.24 -12.07
C THR A 59 -6.33 -19.99 -11.33
N THR A 60 -7.58 -19.60 -11.58
CA THR A 60 -8.76 -20.26 -11.06
C THR A 60 -9.56 -20.90 -12.19
N LYS A 61 -10.42 -21.86 -11.84
CA LYS A 61 -11.29 -22.54 -12.80
C LYS A 61 -12.57 -21.76 -13.11
N THR A 62 -12.77 -20.61 -12.47
CA THR A 62 -13.95 -19.76 -12.66
C THR A 62 -13.67 -18.66 -13.67
N SER A 63 -14.69 -18.28 -14.44
CA SER A 63 -14.64 -17.13 -15.35
C SER A 63 -14.97 -15.82 -14.64
N LYS A 64 -15.37 -15.86 -13.37
CA LYS A 64 -15.71 -14.67 -12.60
C LYS A 64 -14.49 -14.15 -11.87
N HIS A 65 -14.33 -12.82 -11.86
CA HIS A 65 -13.24 -12.15 -11.22
C HIS A 65 -13.76 -11.09 -10.27
N LEU A 66 -13.08 -10.94 -9.12
CA LEU A 66 -13.29 -9.84 -8.20
C LEU A 66 -12.16 -8.84 -8.40
N LEU A 67 -12.50 -7.61 -8.73
CA LEU A 67 -11.54 -6.52 -8.83
C LEU A 67 -11.59 -5.70 -7.56
N LEU A 68 -10.43 -5.58 -6.90
CA LEU A 68 -10.24 -4.72 -5.73
C LEU A 68 -9.35 -3.55 -6.13
N LEU A 69 -9.75 -2.34 -5.77
CA LEU A 69 -9.01 -1.12 -6.08
C LEU A 69 -8.50 -0.47 -4.79
N GLY A 70 -7.28 0.00 -4.83
CA GLY A 70 -6.66 0.73 -3.74
C GLY A 70 -5.63 1.72 -4.27
N HIS A 71 -5.14 2.57 -3.39
CA HIS A 71 -4.04 3.47 -3.72
C HIS A 71 -2.98 3.45 -2.61
N LEU A 72 -1.75 3.80 -2.98
CA LEU A 72 -0.59 3.73 -2.09
C LEU A 72 -0.16 5.10 -1.59
N ASP A 73 -0.61 6.16 -2.26
CA ASP A 73 -0.21 7.51 -1.94
C ASP A 73 -1.07 8.13 -0.84
N THR A 74 -0.58 9.24 -0.31
CA THR A 74 -1.27 10.04 0.69
C THR A 74 -1.22 11.52 0.29
N VAL A 75 -1.99 12.33 1.00
CA VAL A 75 -2.07 13.78 0.74
C VAL A 75 -1.09 14.60 1.59
N PHE A 76 -0.24 13.95 2.39
CA PHE A 76 0.66 14.63 3.31
C PHE A 76 2.07 14.76 2.74
N PRO A 77 2.54 15.99 2.42
CA PRO A 77 3.92 16.20 1.98
C PRO A 77 4.94 15.78 3.04
N GLN A 78 6.19 15.59 2.62
CA GLN A 78 7.28 15.31 3.55
C GLN A 78 7.38 16.38 4.63
N GLY A 79 7.63 15.95 5.87
CA GLY A 79 7.68 16.81 7.04
C GLY A 79 6.34 17.13 7.66
N VAL A 80 5.24 16.66 7.05
CA VAL A 80 3.87 16.88 7.52
C VAL A 80 3.25 15.54 7.89
N PHE A 81 2.97 15.34 9.17
CA PHE A 81 2.29 14.15 9.69
C PHE A 81 2.95 12.84 9.24
N GLU A 82 4.25 12.67 9.53
CA GLU A 82 5.01 11.49 9.13
C GLU A 82 5.07 10.40 10.19
N GLU A 83 4.76 10.70 11.46
CA GLU A 83 4.91 9.75 12.55
C GLU A 83 3.75 8.77 12.63
N PHE A 84 4.10 7.50 12.84
CA PHE A 84 3.15 6.47 13.25
C PHE A 84 3.10 6.44 14.78
N SER A 85 1.91 6.46 15.33
CA SER A 85 1.70 6.32 16.78
C SER A 85 0.42 5.58 17.08
N GLN A 86 0.31 5.07 18.29
CA GLN A 86 -0.89 4.37 18.74
C GLN A 86 -1.11 4.56 20.22
N ASP A 87 -2.36 4.53 20.64
CA ASP A 87 -2.77 4.43 22.04
C ASP A 87 -3.62 3.15 22.23
N ASP A 88 -4.34 3.05 23.34
CA ASP A 88 -5.14 1.86 23.66
C ASP A 88 -6.31 1.66 22.70
N VAL A 89 -6.74 2.70 21.99
CA VAL A 89 -7.95 2.70 21.17
C VAL A 89 -7.66 3.02 19.70
N TRP A 90 -6.71 3.91 19.42
CA TRP A 90 -6.49 4.51 18.11
C TRP A 90 -5.08 4.31 17.57
N VAL A 91 -4.99 4.24 16.24
CA VAL A 91 -3.74 4.26 15.48
C VAL A 91 -3.71 5.53 14.64
N TYR A 92 -2.59 6.24 14.68
CA TYR A 92 -2.40 7.53 14.00
C TYR A 92 -1.26 7.44 13.00
N GLY A 93 -1.45 8.00 11.83
CA GLY A 93 -0.42 8.07 10.80
C GLY A 93 -1.00 8.40 9.43
N ALA A 94 -0.15 8.90 8.55
CA ALA A 94 -0.55 9.25 7.19
C ALA A 94 -1.03 8.00 6.43
N GLY A 95 -2.27 8.04 5.96
CA GLY A 95 -2.87 6.94 5.21
C GLY A 95 -3.41 5.79 6.06
N VAL A 96 -3.38 5.88 7.39
CA VAL A 96 -3.95 4.84 8.26
C VAL A 96 -5.41 4.55 7.88
N CYS A 97 -6.17 5.58 7.56
CA CYS A 97 -7.55 5.46 7.13
C CYS A 97 -7.66 5.43 5.60
N ASP A 98 -6.94 6.31 4.92
CA ASP A 98 -7.03 6.52 3.47
C ASP A 98 -5.65 6.38 2.81
N MET A 99 -5.26 5.21 2.31
CA MET A 99 -5.99 3.97 2.55
C MET A 99 -5.02 2.81 2.88
N LYS A 100 -3.86 3.13 3.48
CA LYS A 100 -2.86 2.09 3.84
C LYS A 100 -3.45 1.04 4.77
N GLY A 101 -4.29 1.46 5.72
CA GLY A 101 -5.01 0.52 6.58
C GLY A 101 -5.94 -0.39 5.78
N GLY A 102 -6.72 0.18 4.87
CA GLY A 102 -7.56 -0.59 3.96
C GLY A 102 -6.77 -1.55 3.09
N ASN A 103 -5.60 -1.12 2.59
CA ASN A 103 -4.73 -1.97 1.78
C ASN A 103 -4.19 -3.18 2.59
N ILE A 104 -3.87 -3.00 3.86
CA ILE A 104 -3.45 -4.10 4.74
C ILE A 104 -4.60 -5.09 4.96
N VAL A 105 -5.83 -4.59 5.15
CA VAL A 105 -7.01 -5.45 5.30
C VAL A 105 -7.30 -6.22 4.01
N LEU A 106 -7.07 -5.57 2.86
CA LEU A 106 -7.26 -6.16 1.54
C LEU A 106 -6.31 -7.35 1.29
N LEU A 107 -5.13 -7.24 1.80
CA LEU A 107 -4.07 -8.24 1.68
C LEU A 107 -4.35 -9.45 2.59
#